data_42e8e9138cca44592e9ff6771b240924
#
_entry.id   42e8e9138cca44592e9ff6771b240924
#
_cell.length_a   1.000
_cell.length_b   1.000
_cell.length_c   1.000
_cell.angle_alpha   90.00
_cell.angle_beta   90.00
_cell.angle_gamma   90.00
#
_symmetry.space_group_name_H-M   'P 1'
#
loop_
_entity.id
_entity.type
_entity.pdbx_description
1 polymer ?
#
loop_
_entity_poly.entity_id
_entity_poly.type
_entity_poly.pdbx_seq_one_letter_code
_entity_poly.pdbx_strand_id
1 'polypeptide(L)'
;MITKEEMVELFADMKKNAPWDISKPLLWGYFFADPNKAKLEAAVPLLKAKGYKTVGIYDSENEAGDAAPLWWLHVEKVEKHTVDTLHARNQEFYQFAEAQQIESYDGMDVGPAQ
;
A
#
# COMPACT_ATOMS: atom_id res chain seq x y z
N MET A 1 -7.72 4.91 -9.62
CA MET A 1 -6.30 5.26 -9.49
C MET A 1 -6.11 6.43 -8.53
N ILE A 2 -5.15 6.35 -7.64
CA ILE A 2 -4.92 7.43 -6.68
C ILE A 2 -4.29 8.61 -7.40
N THR A 3 -4.89 9.79 -7.28
CA THR A 3 -4.44 10.99 -7.96
C THR A 3 -3.52 11.83 -7.08
N LYS A 4 -2.79 12.76 -7.68
CA LYS A 4 -1.95 13.70 -6.95
C LYS A 4 -2.80 14.61 -6.06
N GLU A 5 -3.99 15.00 -6.52
CA GLU A 5 -4.93 15.81 -5.74
C GLU A 5 -5.36 15.08 -4.46
N GLU A 6 -5.58 13.77 -4.54
CA GLU A 6 -5.88 12.96 -3.36
C GLU A 6 -4.72 12.96 -2.37
N MET A 7 -3.48 12.97 -2.87
CA MET A 7 -2.30 13.07 -2.01
C MET A 7 -2.20 14.44 -1.34
N VAL A 8 -2.53 15.50 -2.05
CA VAL A 8 -2.58 16.85 -1.47
C VAL A 8 -3.59 16.89 -0.33
N GLU A 9 -4.78 16.33 -0.54
CA GLU A 9 -5.83 16.27 0.48
C GLU A 9 -5.41 15.42 1.67
N LEU A 10 -4.79 14.27 1.43
CA LEU A 10 -4.30 13.39 2.48
C LEU A 10 -3.29 14.11 3.37
N PHE A 11 -2.31 14.79 2.78
CA PHE A 11 -1.28 15.48 3.55
C PHE A 11 -1.84 16.68 4.30
N ALA A 12 -2.79 17.40 3.71
CA ALA A 12 -3.47 18.51 4.39
C ALA A 12 -4.25 17.99 5.60
N ASP A 13 -4.95 16.87 5.45
CA ASP A 13 -5.70 16.25 6.53
C ASP A 13 -4.76 15.74 7.64
N MET A 14 -3.68 15.09 7.28
CA MET A 14 -2.69 14.60 8.23
C MET A 14 -2.05 15.75 9.01
N LYS A 15 -1.71 16.83 8.35
CA LYS A 15 -1.13 18.02 8.99
C LYS A 15 -2.09 18.61 10.02
N LYS A 16 -3.39 18.58 9.73
CA LYS A 16 -4.42 19.16 10.58
C LYS A 16 -4.81 18.22 11.73
N ASN A 17 -4.92 16.91 11.46
CA ASN A 17 -5.60 15.98 12.37
C ASN A 17 -4.71 14.86 12.93
N ALA A 18 -3.58 14.54 12.29
CA ALA A 18 -2.74 13.44 12.76
C ALA A 18 -1.96 13.85 14.01
N PRO A 19 -1.83 12.94 15.00
CA PRO A 19 -1.10 13.23 16.22
C PRO A 19 0.43 13.15 16.07
N TRP A 20 0.92 12.74 14.90
CA TRP A 20 2.35 12.62 14.62
C TRP A 20 2.81 13.67 13.64
N ASP A 21 4.13 13.91 13.61
CA ASP A 21 4.75 14.89 12.72
C ASP A 21 4.97 14.28 11.34
N ILE A 22 4.21 14.75 10.35
CA ILE A 22 4.27 14.23 8.99
C ILE A 22 5.56 14.60 8.23
N SER A 23 6.37 15.48 8.78
CA SER A 23 7.67 15.83 8.19
C SER A 23 8.78 14.86 8.57
N LYS A 24 8.49 13.92 9.46
CA LYS A 24 9.43 12.89 9.91
C LYS A 24 9.11 11.55 9.27
N PRO A 25 10.06 10.58 9.31
CA PRO A 25 9.76 9.22 8.87
C PRO A 25 8.57 8.64 9.63
N LEU A 26 7.65 8.04 8.90
CA LEU A 26 6.47 7.39 9.44
C LEU A 26 6.41 5.96 8.92
N LEU A 27 5.56 5.13 9.52
CA LEU A 27 5.33 3.78 9.06
C LEU A 27 4.25 3.79 7.98
N TRP A 28 4.66 3.58 6.73
CA TRP A 28 3.76 3.54 5.58
C TRP A 28 3.44 2.11 5.23
N GLY A 29 2.16 1.79 5.14
CA GLY A 29 1.68 0.50 4.69
C GLY A 29 1.12 0.58 3.28
N TYR A 30 1.28 -0.49 2.51
CA TYR A 30 0.84 -0.56 1.12
C TYR A 30 0.13 -1.88 0.90
N PHE A 31 -0.94 -1.86 0.10
CA PHE A 31 -1.85 -2.98 -0.08
C PHE A 31 -1.98 -3.37 -1.54
N PHE A 32 -1.79 -4.65 -1.81
CA PHE A 32 -2.03 -5.25 -3.13
C PHE A 32 -3.13 -6.30 -2.99
N ALA A 33 -3.94 -6.45 -4.02
CA ALA A 33 -5.04 -7.42 -4.00
C ALA A 33 -5.08 -8.23 -5.29
N ASP A 34 -5.38 -9.52 -5.15
CA ASP A 34 -5.52 -10.44 -6.27
C ASP A 34 -6.34 -11.65 -5.84
N PRO A 35 -7.21 -12.18 -6.70
CA PRO A 35 -7.94 -13.42 -6.37
C PRO A 35 -7.03 -14.65 -6.31
N ASN A 36 -5.80 -14.56 -6.83
CA ASN A 36 -4.83 -15.65 -6.80
C ASN A 36 -3.76 -15.36 -5.75
N LYS A 37 -3.83 -16.02 -4.61
CA LYS A 37 -2.88 -15.88 -3.51
C LYS A 37 -1.44 -16.12 -3.96
N ALA A 38 -1.20 -17.06 -4.88
CA ALA A 38 0.15 -17.40 -5.33
C ALA A 38 0.85 -16.21 -5.99
N LYS A 39 0.11 -15.32 -6.66
CA LYS A 39 0.68 -14.11 -7.24
C LYS A 39 1.20 -13.16 -6.16
N LEU A 40 0.46 -13.03 -5.08
CA LEU A 40 0.87 -12.20 -3.94
C LEU A 40 2.08 -12.81 -3.23
N GLU A 41 2.09 -14.13 -3.05
CA GLU A 41 3.23 -14.82 -2.46
C GLU A 41 4.50 -14.64 -3.29
N ALA A 42 4.38 -14.67 -4.61
CA ALA A 42 5.51 -14.45 -5.52
C ALA A 42 6.04 -13.02 -5.45
N ALA A 43 5.18 -12.05 -5.12
CA ALA A 43 5.60 -10.65 -4.99
C ALA A 43 6.39 -10.38 -3.70
N VAL A 44 6.20 -11.17 -2.65
CA VAL A 44 6.83 -10.96 -1.34
C VAL A 44 8.35 -10.83 -1.43
N PRO A 45 9.11 -11.78 -2.04
CA PRO A 45 10.57 -11.64 -2.09
C PRO A 45 11.02 -10.44 -2.91
N LEU A 46 10.26 -10.05 -3.93
CA LEU A 46 10.59 -8.89 -4.75
C LEU A 46 10.45 -7.59 -3.95
N LEU A 47 9.40 -7.47 -3.18
CA LEU A 47 9.18 -6.30 -2.32
C LEU A 47 10.17 -6.29 -1.15
N LYS A 48 10.46 -7.45 -0.58
CA LYS A 48 11.45 -7.57 0.49
C LYS A 48 12.82 -7.10 0.01
N ALA A 49 13.20 -7.45 -1.22
CA ALA A 49 14.47 -7.01 -1.82
C ALA A 49 14.53 -5.49 -1.98
N LYS A 50 13.39 -4.82 -2.06
CA LYS A 50 13.28 -3.36 -2.13
C LYS A 50 13.20 -2.69 -0.75
N GLY A 51 13.25 -3.47 0.32
CA GLY A 51 13.25 -2.94 1.69
C GLY A 51 11.89 -2.94 2.39
N TYR A 52 10.87 -3.54 1.78
CA TYR A 52 9.55 -3.61 2.41
C TYR A 52 9.44 -4.83 3.31
N LYS A 53 8.81 -4.65 4.47
CA LYS A 53 8.52 -5.74 5.38
C LYS A 53 7.13 -6.26 5.09
N THR A 54 6.99 -7.57 4.95
CA THR A 54 5.67 -8.20 4.80
C THR A 54 4.98 -8.28 6.15
N VAL A 55 3.80 -7.68 6.23
CA VAL A 55 2.93 -7.80 7.41
C VAL A 55 2.16 -9.10 7.35
N GLY A 56 1.60 -9.42 6.19
CA GLY A 56 0.89 -10.68 5.98
C GLY A 56 0.14 -10.72 4.66
N ILE A 57 -0.34 -11.92 4.35
CA ILE A 57 -1.27 -12.16 3.26
C ILE A 57 -2.52 -12.78 3.89
N TYR A 58 -3.68 -12.19 3.63
CA TYR A 58 -4.94 -12.65 4.21
C TYR A 58 -6.06 -12.53 3.19
N ASP A 59 -7.12 -13.34 3.38
CA ASP A 59 -8.28 -13.22 2.54
C ASP A 59 -9.26 -12.20 3.14
N SER A 60 -9.97 -11.52 2.27
CA SER A 60 -11.09 -10.71 2.71
C SER A 60 -12.31 -11.61 2.80
N GLU A 61 -13.02 -11.57 3.93
CA GLU A 61 -14.30 -12.24 4.02
C GLU A 61 -15.25 -11.55 3.07
N ASN A 62 -15.82 -12.32 2.17
CA ASN A 62 -16.79 -11.80 1.23
C ASN A 62 -18.18 -11.86 1.87
N GLU A 63 -18.67 -10.72 2.29
CA GLU A 63 -19.97 -10.62 2.94
C GLU A 63 -21.12 -11.03 2.03
N ALA A 64 -20.93 -10.91 0.71
CA ALA A 64 -21.94 -11.35 -0.25
C ALA A 64 -22.00 -12.88 -0.42
N GLY A 65 -20.95 -13.58 -0.04
CA GLY A 65 -20.91 -15.03 0.02
C GLY A 65 -20.80 -15.76 -1.32
N ASP A 66 -20.88 -15.07 -2.43
CA ASP A 66 -20.95 -15.67 -3.76
C ASP A 66 -19.87 -15.22 -4.74
N ALA A 67 -19.02 -14.28 -4.35
CA ALA A 67 -17.89 -13.89 -5.17
C ALA A 67 -16.63 -14.69 -4.77
N ALA A 68 -15.70 -14.83 -5.71
CA ALA A 68 -14.43 -15.48 -5.43
C ALA A 68 -13.66 -14.72 -4.33
N PRO A 69 -12.96 -15.43 -3.44
CA PRO A 69 -12.19 -14.77 -2.39
C PRO A 69 -11.13 -13.85 -3.00
N LEU A 70 -10.96 -12.69 -2.41
CA LEU A 70 -9.92 -11.75 -2.76
C LEU A 70 -8.85 -11.81 -1.68
N TRP A 71 -7.59 -11.97 -2.09
CA TRP A 71 -6.46 -12.01 -1.18
C TRP A 71 -5.80 -10.64 -1.14
N TRP A 72 -5.26 -10.29 0.03
CA TRP A 72 -4.60 -9.01 0.27
C TRP A 72 -3.18 -9.23 0.75
N LEU A 73 -2.23 -8.52 0.15
CA LEU A 73 -0.86 -8.47 0.63
C LEU A 73 -0.64 -7.10 1.28
N HIS A 74 -0.24 -7.10 2.53
CA HIS A 74 0.12 -5.89 3.26
C HIS A 74 1.63 -5.88 3.50
N VAL A 75 2.29 -4.85 2.97
CA VAL A 75 3.72 -4.60 3.24
C VAL A 75 3.88 -3.21 3.86
N GLU A 76 4.97 -3.00 4.57
CA GLU A 76 5.20 -1.72 5.23
C GLU A 76 6.67 -1.32 5.18
N LYS A 77 6.91 -0.02 5.32
CA LYS A 77 8.26 0.54 5.36
C LYS A 77 8.23 1.87 6.11
N VAL A 78 9.24 2.09 6.96
CA VAL A 78 9.43 3.39 7.59
C VAL A 78 10.09 4.31 6.58
N GLU A 79 9.39 5.37 6.19
CA GLU A 79 9.86 6.31 5.16
C GLU A 79 9.32 7.70 5.43
N LYS A 80 10.02 8.67 4.87
CA LYS A 80 9.54 10.04 4.82
C LYS A 80 8.95 10.31 3.45
N HIS A 81 7.74 10.84 3.41
CA HIS A 81 7.08 11.20 2.15
C HIS A 81 6.64 12.65 2.13
N THR A 82 6.65 13.21 0.93
CA THR A 82 5.94 14.44 0.57
C THR A 82 4.80 14.04 -0.37
N VAL A 83 3.96 14.99 -0.76
CA VAL A 83 2.94 14.76 -1.79
C VAL A 83 3.57 14.15 -3.04
N ASP A 84 4.68 14.74 -3.50
CA ASP A 84 5.32 14.30 -4.75
C ASP A 84 5.94 12.90 -4.61
N THR A 85 6.62 12.61 -3.51
CA THR A 85 7.27 11.30 -3.35
C THR A 85 6.25 10.19 -3.14
N LEU A 86 5.17 10.45 -2.42
CA LEU A 86 4.12 9.45 -2.25
C LEU A 86 3.37 9.19 -3.55
N HIS A 87 3.09 10.26 -4.32
CA HIS A 87 2.49 10.10 -5.64
C HIS A 87 3.38 9.24 -6.54
N ALA A 88 4.69 9.50 -6.56
CA ALA A 88 5.64 8.70 -7.34
C ALA A 88 5.66 7.24 -6.87
N ARG A 89 5.59 7.00 -5.56
CA ARG A 89 5.54 5.64 -5.00
C ARG A 89 4.28 4.91 -5.45
N ASN A 90 3.14 5.58 -5.48
CA ASN A 90 1.90 4.97 -5.95
C ASN A 90 2.00 4.59 -7.42
N GLN A 91 2.60 5.44 -8.26
CA GLN A 91 2.81 5.12 -9.67
C GLN A 91 3.73 3.92 -9.83
N GLU A 92 4.80 3.85 -9.05
CA GLU A 92 5.72 2.70 -9.02
C GLU A 92 4.96 1.41 -8.70
N PHE A 93 4.06 1.44 -7.72
CA PHE A 93 3.29 0.26 -7.33
C PHE A 93 2.22 -0.12 -8.34
N TYR A 94 1.61 0.83 -9.05
CA TYR A 94 0.73 0.50 -10.17
C TYR A 94 1.50 -0.22 -11.26
N GLN A 95 2.70 0.24 -11.58
CA GLN A 95 3.56 -0.41 -12.57
C GLN A 95 4.02 -1.79 -12.09
N PHE A 96 4.37 -1.92 -10.82
CA PHE A 96 4.76 -3.18 -10.22
C PHE A 96 3.61 -4.20 -10.30
N ALA A 97 2.42 -3.80 -9.92
CA ALA A 97 1.25 -4.67 -9.98
C ALA A 97 0.98 -5.14 -11.41
N GLU A 98 1.08 -4.24 -12.38
CA GLU A 98 0.91 -4.59 -13.79
C GLU A 98 1.98 -5.58 -14.24
N ALA A 99 3.25 -5.32 -13.91
CA ALA A 99 4.37 -6.19 -14.30
C ALA A 99 4.24 -7.60 -13.68
N GLN A 100 3.72 -7.70 -12.46
CA GLN A 100 3.55 -8.98 -11.76
C GLN A 100 2.18 -9.61 -12.04
N GLN A 101 1.35 -8.97 -12.87
CA GLN A 101 0.00 -9.43 -13.18
C GLN A 101 -0.88 -9.55 -11.93
N ILE A 102 -0.64 -8.70 -10.94
CA ILE A 102 -1.47 -8.56 -9.76
C ILE A 102 -2.68 -7.67 -10.14
N GLU A 103 -3.87 -8.08 -9.73
CA GLU A 103 -5.09 -7.40 -10.15
C GLU A 103 -5.11 -5.92 -9.78
N SER A 104 -4.70 -5.58 -8.55
CA SER A 104 -4.70 -4.17 -8.13
C SER A 104 -3.66 -3.86 -7.07
N TYR A 105 -3.16 -2.62 -7.12
CA TYR A 105 -2.56 -1.94 -5.99
C TYR A 105 -3.66 -1.08 -5.39
N ASP A 106 -3.99 -1.33 -4.13
CA ASP A 106 -5.23 -0.84 -3.56
C ASP A 106 -5.07 0.38 -2.66
N GLY A 107 -3.86 0.85 -2.49
CA GLY A 107 -3.61 2.08 -1.73
C GLY A 107 -2.66 1.89 -0.57
N MET A 108 -2.67 2.89 0.33
CA MET A 108 -1.72 2.94 1.44
C MET A 108 -2.42 3.39 2.73
N ASP A 109 -1.75 3.11 3.84
CA ASP A 109 -2.08 3.74 5.12
C ASP A 109 -0.80 4.27 5.76
N VAL A 110 -0.93 4.95 6.88
CA VAL A 110 0.20 5.55 7.57
C VAL A 110 -0.06 5.59 9.07
N GLY A 111 1.00 5.37 9.84
CA GLY A 111 0.96 5.45 11.28
C GLY A 111 2.29 5.94 11.85
N PRO A 112 2.38 6.07 13.17
CA PRO A 112 3.62 6.50 13.78
C PRO A 112 4.71 5.44 13.62
N ALA A 113 5.92 5.89 13.31
CA ALA A 113 7.09 5.02 13.32
C ALA A 113 7.47 4.72 14.78
N GLN A 114 7.81 3.48 15.04
CA GLN A 114 8.19 3.05 16.39
C GLN A 114 9.62 2.59 16.45
#